data_2b28cf5c6e94c3577a9744aed23d9b12
#
_entry.id   2b28cf5c6e94c3577a9744aed23d9b12
#
_cell.length_a   1.000
_cell.length_b   1.000
_cell.length_c   1.000
_cell.angle_alpha   90.00
_cell.angle_beta   90.00
_cell.angle_gamma   90.00
#
_symmetry.space_group_name_H-M   'P 1'
#
loop_
_entity.id
_entity.type
_entity.pdbx_description
1 polymer ?
#
loop_
_entity_poly.entity_id
_entity_poly.type
_entity_poly.pdbx_seq_one_letter_code
_entity_poly.pdbx_strand_id
1 'polypeptide(L)'
;MTLQRISKSLVTRLILFGVLLVVSGALARYLVLAKFLRDDLVQVVSAQQTALADAVADDIEHKLLNRSNTLKRLGKTFPPDLLEQPEALEAWLAERHQIHPVFSLGLLVADTQGKIIVDFPPIAGRKGASILQNPGFTDALAGKGTIGKPQLGAFSQRPVLPMGVPLKGANGTIRAVLIGISALDSPDFLERIFQGRIGETGGFLLISPSDHIFVAAGDPSLVLQPTPAGGINLLHDRAMRGFRGNGITTNAKGVEELAAIAQVPSTGWFVVAHMPTAEAFEAVKRAQARIIEYGAYAAIGVCIVIWFGFRYLLRPLFQAANLAERMTHGEIPLKPIPVVRDDEVGHLTEAFNRLLEKLSINQAELERMAHHDALTGLPNRRLLADRMQQALARAKRNHSRVAILFLDLDGFKPINDQLGHEYGDIALVEVARRLTEVVRESDTLARVGGDEFVYMFADLADDAEDDVANIAQKCITAVSKPIELKNTPCSIGVSIGIAIGNGACDADQLLITADMAMYEAKNNGRGGYAFATDREHPAT
;
A
#
# COMPACT_ATOMS: atom_id res chain seq x y z
N MET A 1 -26.16 -4.81 -1.05
CA MET A 1 -25.38 -3.64 -1.53
C MET A 1 -24.65 -4.06 -2.79
N THR A 2 -25.03 -3.57 -3.96
CA THR A 2 -24.50 -3.99 -5.26
C THR A 2 -23.08 -3.46 -5.47
N LEU A 3 -22.19 -4.26 -6.04
CA LEU A 3 -20.79 -3.92 -6.39
C LEU A 3 -20.63 -2.54 -7.08
N GLN A 4 -21.62 -2.10 -7.84
CA GLN A 4 -21.65 -0.78 -8.49
C GLN A 4 -21.77 0.42 -7.52
N ARG A 5 -22.35 0.27 -6.34
CA ARG A 5 -22.39 1.35 -5.33
C ARG A 5 -21.05 1.47 -4.58
N ILE A 6 -20.34 0.37 -4.41
CA ILE A 6 -19.02 0.35 -3.74
C ILE A 6 -17.97 1.10 -4.58
N SER A 7 -17.98 0.93 -5.90
CA SER A 7 -17.02 1.59 -6.80
C SER A 7 -17.21 3.11 -6.94
N LYS A 8 -18.39 3.63 -6.59
CA LYS A 8 -18.71 5.06 -6.62
C LYS A 8 -18.36 5.80 -5.32
N SER A 9 -18.08 5.08 -4.24
CA SER A 9 -17.74 5.69 -2.95
C SER A 9 -16.38 6.37 -3.01
N LEU A 10 -16.30 7.63 -2.61
CA LEU A 10 -15.04 8.40 -2.50
C LEU A 10 -14.02 7.68 -1.61
N VAL A 11 -14.49 7.07 -0.51
CA VAL A 11 -13.65 6.29 0.41
C VAL A 11 -13.02 5.09 -0.27
N THR A 12 -13.81 4.33 -1.05
CA THR A 12 -13.28 3.17 -1.78
C THR A 12 -12.22 3.60 -2.78
N ARG A 13 -12.40 4.72 -3.46
CA ARG A 13 -11.42 5.26 -4.41
C ARG A 13 -10.15 5.73 -3.71
N LEU A 14 -10.26 6.40 -2.56
CA LEU A 14 -9.11 6.84 -1.76
C LEU A 14 -8.32 5.66 -1.19
N ILE A 15 -9.01 4.64 -0.67
CA ILE A 15 -8.36 3.40 -0.20
C ILE A 15 -7.66 2.70 -1.35
N LEU A 16 -8.31 2.53 -2.51
CA LEU A 16 -7.72 1.92 -3.69
C LEU A 16 -6.50 2.70 -4.18
N PHE A 17 -6.56 4.03 -4.20
CA PHE A 17 -5.42 4.87 -4.56
C PHE A 17 -4.27 4.71 -3.56
N GLY A 18 -4.54 4.72 -2.26
CA GLY A 18 -3.54 4.49 -1.22
C GLY A 18 -2.89 3.11 -1.32
N VAL A 19 -3.69 2.05 -1.54
CA VAL A 19 -3.19 0.69 -1.76
C VAL A 19 -2.35 0.61 -3.03
N LEU A 20 -2.80 1.22 -4.13
CA LEU A 20 -2.04 1.26 -5.39
C LEU A 20 -0.69 1.95 -5.21
N LEU A 21 -0.65 3.05 -4.50
CA LEU A 21 0.59 3.80 -4.21
C LEU A 21 1.56 2.97 -3.34
N VAL A 22 1.07 2.27 -2.33
CA VAL A 22 1.88 1.37 -1.49
C VAL A 22 2.43 0.20 -2.30
N VAL A 23 1.58 -0.45 -3.10
CA VAL A 23 1.99 -1.60 -3.93
C VAL A 23 2.99 -1.17 -5.01
N SER A 24 2.75 -0.04 -5.71
CA SER A 24 3.68 0.47 -6.72
C SER A 24 5.02 0.89 -6.11
N GLY A 25 5.02 1.53 -4.95
CA GLY A 25 6.22 1.90 -4.21
C GLY A 25 7.01 0.67 -3.73
N ALA A 26 6.33 -0.36 -3.21
CA ALA A 26 6.95 -1.62 -2.80
C ALA A 26 7.57 -2.36 -4.01
N LEU A 27 6.86 -2.39 -5.14
CA LEU A 27 7.35 -3.00 -6.39
C LEU A 27 8.58 -2.25 -6.94
N ALA A 28 8.54 -0.92 -7.00
CA ALA A 28 9.66 -0.11 -7.45
C ALA A 28 10.90 -0.31 -6.55
N ARG A 29 10.71 -0.30 -5.24
CA ARG A 29 11.77 -0.59 -4.27
C ARG A 29 12.35 -1.99 -4.46
N TYR A 30 11.51 -3.00 -4.66
CA TYR A 30 11.95 -4.37 -4.93
C TYR A 30 12.80 -4.46 -6.19
N LEU A 31 12.35 -3.87 -7.30
CA LEU A 31 13.08 -3.92 -8.57
C LEU A 31 14.45 -3.26 -8.48
N VAL A 32 14.54 -2.10 -7.83
CA VAL A 32 15.82 -1.39 -7.61
C VAL A 32 16.75 -2.22 -6.72
N LEU A 33 16.25 -2.72 -5.60
CA LEU A 33 17.06 -3.48 -4.64
C LEU A 33 17.50 -4.84 -5.19
N ALA A 34 16.62 -5.53 -5.92
CA ALA A 34 16.92 -6.81 -6.55
C ALA A 34 18.03 -6.68 -7.60
N LYS A 35 17.99 -5.61 -8.42
CA LYS A 35 19.04 -5.32 -9.39
C LYS A 35 20.36 -4.98 -8.70
N PHE A 36 20.35 -4.09 -7.74
CA PHE A 36 21.53 -3.68 -6.98
C PHE A 36 22.20 -4.88 -6.28
N LEU A 37 21.43 -5.71 -5.55
CA LEU A 37 21.95 -6.90 -4.89
C LEU A 37 22.55 -7.91 -5.88
N ARG A 38 21.93 -8.08 -7.03
CA ARG A 38 22.46 -9.00 -8.05
C ARG A 38 23.80 -8.51 -8.59
N ASP A 39 23.88 -7.24 -8.99
CA ASP A 39 25.09 -6.69 -9.63
C ASP A 39 26.27 -6.63 -8.63
N ASP A 40 26.01 -6.21 -7.40
CA ASP A 40 27.03 -6.11 -6.33
C ASP A 40 27.55 -7.49 -5.91
N LEU A 41 26.66 -8.47 -5.72
CA LEU A 41 27.06 -9.83 -5.34
C LEU A 41 27.78 -10.58 -6.46
N VAL A 42 27.39 -10.39 -7.71
CA VAL A 42 28.17 -10.92 -8.86
C VAL A 42 29.59 -10.39 -8.81
N GLN A 43 29.78 -9.12 -8.55
CA GLN A 43 31.10 -8.51 -8.45
C GLN A 43 31.92 -9.07 -7.28
N VAL A 44 31.33 -9.20 -6.08
CA VAL A 44 31.99 -9.73 -4.90
C VAL A 44 32.39 -11.19 -5.09
N VAL A 45 31.46 -12.03 -5.56
CA VAL A 45 31.75 -13.47 -5.79
C VAL A 45 32.79 -13.65 -6.89
N SER A 46 32.72 -12.84 -7.98
CA SER A 46 33.73 -12.87 -9.04
C SER A 46 35.11 -12.46 -8.56
N ALA A 47 35.20 -11.43 -7.72
CA ALA A 47 36.48 -11.03 -7.11
C ALA A 47 37.03 -12.10 -6.19
N GLN A 48 36.21 -12.75 -5.39
CA GLN A 48 36.58 -13.86 -4.53
C GLN A 48 37.10 -15.06 -5.35
N GLN A 49 36.40 -15.43 -6.42
CA GLN A 49 36.83 -16.51 -7.33
C GLN A 49 38.18 -16.19 -7.99
N THR A 50 38.39 -14.94 -8.39
CA THR A 50 39.64 -14.48 -8.96
C THR A 50 40.79 -14.61 -7.95
N ALA A 51 40.57 -14.11 -6.73
CA ALA A 51 41.58 -14.24 -5.67
C ALA A 51 41.94 -15.70 -5.32
N LEU A 52 40.94 -16.59 -5.34
CA LEU A 52 41.18 -18.03 -5.14
C LEU A 52 41.99 -18.64 -6.30
N ALA A 53 41.64 -18.30 -7.55
CA ALA A 53 42.37 -18.77 -8.72
C ALA A 53 43.84 -18.30 -8.71
N ASP A 54 44.07 -17.04 -8.39
CA ASP A 54 45.39 -16.42 -8.28
C ASP A 54 46.22 -17.10 -7.18
N ALA A 55 45.64 -17.28 -5.99
CA ALA A 55 46.33 -17.92 -4.86
C ALA A 55 46.75 -19.38 -5.18
N VAL A 56 45.86 -20.13 -5.88
CA VAL A 56 46.20 -21.51 -6.31
C VAL A 56 47.24 -21.49 -7.41
N ALA A 57 47.17 -20.58 -8.36
CA ALA A 57 48.17 -20.45 -9.43
C ALA A 57 49.56 -20.12 -8.85
N ASP A 58 49.63 -19.22 -7.87
CA ASP A 58 50.87 -18.85 -7.19
C ASP A 58 51.44 -20.03 -6.38
N ASP A 59 50.60 -20.81 -5.67
CA ASP A 59 51.08 -22.02 -4.95
C ASP A 59 51.65 -23.07 -5.90
N ILE A 60 51.00 -23.31 -7.04
CA ILE A 60 51.47 -24.19 -8.09
C ILE A 60 52.79 -23.67 -8.67
N GLU A 61 52.90 -22.39 -8.98
CA GLU A 61 54.12 -21.75 -9.47
C GLU A 61 55.28 -21.95 -8.49
N HIS A 62 55.07 -21.68 -7.20
CA HIS A 62 56.09 -21.91 -6.16
C HIS A 62 56.53 -23.38 -6.07
N LYS A 63 55.58 -24.31 -6.15
CA LYS A 63 55.91 -25.77 -6.10
C LYS A 63 56.70 -26.22 -7.33
N LEU A 64 56.36 -25.70 -8.51
CA LEU A 64 57.08 -25.99 -9.76
C LEU A 64 58.51 -25.42 -9.72
N LEU A 65 58.64 -24.14 -9.35
CA LEU A 65 59.93 -23.46 -9.26
C LEU A 65 60.85 -24.10 -8.21
N ASN A 66 60.29 -24.49 -7.04
CA ASN A 66 61.05 -25.17 -6.01
C ASN A 66 61.66 -26.48 -6.54
N ARG A 67 60.86 -27.31 -7.24
CA ARG A 67 61.34 -28.57 -7.87
C ARG A 67 62.39 -28.30 -8.94
N SER A 68 62.13 -27.39 -9.84
CA SER A 68 63.04 -27.00 -10.91
C SER A 68 64.38 -26.47 -10.37
N ASN A 69 64.32 -25.58 -9.36
CA ASN A 69 65.53 -25.02 -8.75
C ASN A 69 66.33 -26.07 -7.94
N THR A 70 65.63 -26.98 -7.25
CA THR A 70 66.25 -28.07 -6.56
C THR A 70 67.02 -28.99 -7.55
N LEU A 71 66.37 -29.39 -8.65
CA LEU A 71 66.97 -30.20 -9.68
C LEU A 71 68.17 -29.50 -10.33
N LYS A 72 68.07 -28.21 -10.63
CA LYS A 72 69.17 -27.38 -11.16
C LYS A 72 70.34 -27.29 -10.21
N ARG A 73 70.14 -27.19 -8.90
CA ARG A 73 71.20 -27.22 -7.87
C ARG A 73 71.87 -28.57 -7.85
N LEU A 74 71.09 -29.68 -7.84
CA LEU A 74 71.62 -31.02 -7.87
C LEU A 74 72.50 -31.27 -9.12
N GLY A 75 72.01 -30.79 -10.28
CA GLY A 75 72.78 -30.88 -11.53
C GLY A 75 74.10 -30.09 -11.51
N LYS A 76 74.11 -28.89 -10.86
CA LYS A 76 75.34 -28.09 -10.71
C LYS A 76 76.36 -28.66 -9.73
N THR A 77 75.90 -29.32 -8.68
CA THR A 77 76.73 -29.89 -7.64
C THR A 77 77.07 -31.39 -7.88
N PHE A 78 76.65 -31.89 -9.02
CA PHE A 78 76.85 -33.28 -9.43
C PHE A 78 78.36 -33.60 -9.65
N PRO A 79 78.89 -34.60 -8.98
CA PRO A 79 80.28 -35.04 -9.23
C PRO A 79 80.35 -35.87 -10.53
N PRO A 80 81.07 -35.40 -11.57
CA PRO A 80 81.08 -36.11 -12.88
C PRO A 80 81.59 -37.54 -12.85
N ASP A 81 82.52 -37.84 -11.93
CA ASP A 81 83.13 -39.14 -11.80
C ASP A 81 82.14 -40.24 -11.37
N LEU A 82 81.03 -39.88 -10.77
CA LEU A 82 80.00 -40.85 -10.37
C LEU A 82 79.29 -41.50 -11.58
N LEU A 83 79.38 -40.93 -12.77
CA LEU A 83 78.79 -41.55 -13.98
C LEU A 83 79.39 -42.85 -14.34
N GLU A 84 80.67 -43.11 -13.92
CA GLU A 84 81.40 -44.33 -14.17
C GLU A 84 81.28 -45.35 -13.02
N GLN A 85 80.54 -44.95 -11.93
CA GLN A 85 80.36 -45.74 -10.71
C GLN A 85 78.87 -45.88 -10.35
N PRO A 86 78.14 -46.84 -10.94
CA PRO A 86 76.67 -46.91 -10.78
C PRO A 86 76.22 -47.09 -9.34
N GLU A 87 76.94 -47.83 -8.50
CA GLU A 87 76.57 -48.02 -7.09
C GLU A 87 76.78 -46.75 -6.26
N ALA A 88 77.85 -46.01 -6.49
CA ALA A 88 78.10 -44.73 -5.85
C ALA A 88 77.11 -43.65 -6.32
N LEU A 89 76.69 -43.69 -7.60
CA LEU A 89 75.68 -42.84 -8.17
C LEU A 89 74.29 -43.10 -7.54
N GLU A 90 73.93 -44.38 -7.31
CA GLU A 90 72.68 -44.75 -6.65
C GLU A 90 72.69 -44.29 -5.19
N ALA A 91 73.77 -44.45 -4.45
CA ALA A 91 73.92 -43.94 -3.09
C ALA A 91 73.79 -42.41 -3.04
N TRP A 92 74.39 -41.69 -4.01
CA TRP A 92 74.30 -40.25 -4.13
C TRP A 92 72.85 -39.78 -4.42
N LEU A 93 72.09 -40.44 -5.30
CA LEU A 93 70.70 -40.18 -5.56
C LEU A 93 69.83 -40.42 -4.33
N ALA A 94 70.10 -41.53 -3.60
CA ALA A 94 69.37 -41.89 -2.40
C ALA A 94 69.52 -40.83 -1.31
N GLU A 95 70.76 -40.39 -1.03
CA GLU A 95 71.01 -39.33 -0.07
C GLU A 95 70.29 -38.01 -0.46
N ARG A 96 70.35 -37.58 -1.71
CA ARG A 96 69.73 -36.35 -2.21
C ARG A 96 68.20 -36.40 -2.21
N HIS A 97 67.66 -37.58 -2.53
CA HIS A 97 66.23 -37.81 -2.46
C HIS A 97 65.68 -37.73 -1.02
N GLN A 98 66.44 -38.31 -0.05
CA GLN A 98 66.06 -38.22 1.36
C GLN A 98 66.11 -36.79 1.92
N ILE A 99 67.14 -36.03 1.51
CA ILE A 99 67.28 -34.62 1.94
C ILE A 99 66.17 -33.71 1.29
N HIS A 100 65.84 -34.02 0.05
CA HIS A 100 64.89 -33.24 -0.73
C HIS A 100 63.81 -34.14 -1.34
N PRO A 101 62.81 -34.61 -0.57
CA PRO A 101 61.77 -35.53 -1.06
C PRO A 101 60.68 -34.83 -1.95
N VAL A 102 61.13 -33.87 -2.75
CA VAL A 102 60.18 -33.09 -3.60
C VAL A 102 59.74 -33.83 -4.86
N PHE A 103 60.43 -34.92 -5.22
CA PHE A 103 60.13 -35.77 -6.37
C PHE A 103 59.53 -37.09 -5.89
N SER A 104 58.21 -37.18 -5.82
CA SER A 104 57.44 -38.27 -5.22
C SER A 104 57.71 -39.64 -5.88
N LEU A 105 58.11 -39.68 -7.14
CA LEU A 105 58.52 -40.89 -7.87
C LEU A 105 60.03 -40.99 -8.08
N GLY A 106 60.80 -40.14 -7.40
CA GLY A 106 62.23 -40.17 -7.29
C GLY A 106 63.02 -39.44 -8.37
N LEU A 107 64.32 -39.75 -8.32
CA LEU A 107 65.32 -39.20 -9.25
C LEU A 107 65.89 -40.34 -10.09
N LEU A 108 66.23 -40.05 -11.33
CA LEU A 108 66.92 -40.95 -12.20
C LEU A 108 67.99 -40.24 -13.03
N VAL A 109 69.00 -40.95 -13.44
CA VAL A 109 70.03 -40.49 -14.37
C VAL A 109 69.98 -41.35 -15.64
N ALA A 110 69.96 -40.71 -16.79
CA ALA A 110 70.01 -41.36 -18.09
C ALA A 110 71.26 -40.89 -18.88
N ASP A 111 71.86 -41.79 -19.64
CA ASP A 111 72.93 -41.45 -20.54
C ASP A 111 72.50 -40.62 -21.79
N THR A 112 73.45 -40.23 -22.61
CA THR A 112 73.15 -39.43 -23.82
C THR A 112 72.34 -40.19 -24.88
N GLN A 113 72.25 -41.54 -24.76
CA GLN A 113 71.42 -42.40 -25.62
C GLN A 113 70.00 -42.60 -25.03
N GLY A 114 69.71 -41.96 -23.87
CA GLY A 114 68.40 -42.03 -23.20
C GLY A 114 68.25 -43.33 -22.39
N LYS A 115 69.26 -44.14 -22.19
CA LYS A 115 69.19 -45.34 -21.35
C LYS A 115 69.31 -44.94 -19.87
N ILE A 116 68.36 -45.34 -19.05
CA ILE A 116 68.41 -45.12 -17.61
C ILE A 116 69.53 -45.93 -16.97
N ILE A 117 70.51 -45.25 -16.42
CA ILE A 117 71.66 -45.83 -15.76
C ILE A 117 71.31 -46.26 -14.31
N VAL A 118 70.69 -45.31 -13.58
CA VAL A 118 70.34 -45.48 -12.18
C VAL A 118 69.03 -44.75 -11.89
N ASP A 119 68.26 -45.30 -10.98
CA ASP A 119 67.00 -44.65 -10.46
C ASP A 119 66.89 -44.91 -8.94
N PHE A 120 66.33 -43.89 -8.24
CA PHE A 120 66.04 -43.98 -6.82
C PHE A 120 64.74 -43.21 -6.47
N PRO A 121 63.80 -43.80 -5.72
CA PRO A 121 63.71 -45.21 -5.37
C PRO A 121 63.55 -46.11 -6.60
N PRO A 122 64.06 -47.35 -6.55
CA PRO A 122 64.03 -48.26 -7.69
C PRO A 122 62.60 -48.66 -8.03
N ILE A 123 62.23 -48.53 -9.30
CA ILE A 123 60.94 -48.99 -9.84
C ILE A 123 61.19 -50.13 -10.81
N ALA A 124 60.48 -51.24 -10.66
CA ALA A 124 60.66 -52.44 -11.48
C ALA A 124 60.63 -52.16 -12.98
N GLY A 125 61.62 -52.59 -13.73
CA GLY A 125 61.74 -52.41 -15.18
C GLY A 125 62.18 -50.99 -15.64
N ARG A 126 62.43 -50.05 -14.73
CA ARG A 126 62.82 -48.66 -15.09
C ARG A 126 64.34 -48.58 -15.40
N LYS A 127 65.20 -49.17 -14.59
CA LYS A 127 66.66 -49.25 -14.84
C LYS A 127 66.94 -50.01 -16.14
N GLY A 128 67.74 -49.42 -17.02
CA GLY A 128 68.05 -49.96 -18.32
C GLY A 128 67.07 -49.67 -19.46
N ALA A 129 65.89 -49.15 -19.13
CA ALA A 129 64.91 -48.74 -20.13
C ALA A 129 65.30 -47.43 -20.86
N SER A 130 64.82 -47.25 -22.06
CA SER A 130 65.06 -46.03 -22.87
C SER A 130 63.95 -44.97 -22.69
N ILE A 131 64.38 -43.73 -22.48
CA ILE A 131 63.51 -42.52 -22.42
C ILE A 131 63.85 -41.54 -23.55
N LEU A 132 64.50 -42.01 -24.59
CA LEU A 132 64.97 -41.17 -25.69
C LEU A 132 63.84 -40.38 -26.35
N GLN A 133 62.60 -40.89 -26.37
CA GLN A 133 61.42 -40.23 -26.95
C GLN A 133 60.75 -39.29 -25.97
N ASN A 134 61.21 -39.11 -24.73
CA ASN A 134 60.66 -38.23 -23.77
C ASN A 134 61.09 -36.79 -24.06
N PRO A 135 60.13 -35.83 -24.34
CA PRO A 135 60.51 -34.47 -24.66
C PRO A 135 61.28 -33.75 -23.55
N GLY A 136 61.02 -34.03 -22.29
CA GLY A 136 61.81 -33.49 -21.16
C GLY A 136 63.23 -33.93 -21.13
N PHE A 137 63.51 -35.15 -21.60
CA PHE A 137 64.89 -35.68 -21.77
C PHE A 137 65.58 -34.98 -22.95
N THR A 138 64.97 -34.94 -24.10
CA THR A 138 65.58 -34.34 -25.33
C THR A 138 65.89 -32.86 -25.14
N ASP A 139 65.03 -32.10 -24.48
CA ASP A 139 65.27 -30.69 -24.17
C ASP A 139 66.42 -30.51 -23.14
N ALA A 140 66.47 -31.36 -22.16
CA ALA A 140 67.57 -31.34 -21.18
C ALA A 140 68.91 -31.71 -21.86
N LEU A 141 68.91 -32.67 -22.78
CA LEU A 141 70.04 -33.02 -23.56
C LEU A 141 70.50 -31.86 -24.49
N ALA A 142 69.61 -31.06 -24.94
CA ALA A 142 69.87 -29.80 -25.69
C ALA A 142 70.39 -28.64 -24.82
N GLY A 143 70.63 -28.91 -23.50
CA GLY A 143 71.14 -27.93 -22.54
C GLY A 143 70.13 -27.06 -21.86
N LYS A 144 68.85 -27.27 -22.14
CA LYS A 144 67.73 -26.53 -21.51
C LYS A 144 67.24 -27.29 -20.28
N GLY A 145 67.38 -26.71 -19.09
CA GLY A 145 66.72 -27.27 -17.90
C GLY A 145 65.24 -27.01 -18.00
N THR A 146 64.39 -28.03 -18.14
CA THR A 146 62.98 -27.92 -18.53
C THR A 146 62.06 -28.64 -17.54
N ILE A 147 60.89 -28.06 -17.42
CA ILE A 147 59.69 -28.75 -16.93
C ILE A 147 59.10 -29.48 -18.13
N GLY A 148 59.04 -30.80 -18.06
CA GLY A 148 58.52 -31.62 -19.18
C GLY A 148 57.00 -31.57 -19.28
N LYS A 149 56.44 -32.36 -20.20
CA LYS A 149 54.99 -32.45 -20.40
C LYS A 149 54.34 -33.39 -19.38
N PRO A 150 53.15 -33.04 -18.87
CA PRO A 150 52.36 -33.99 -18.10
C PRO A 150 52.03 -35.22 -18.94
N GLN A 151 52.23 -36.39 -18.42
CA GLN A 151 52.02 -37.66 -19.14
C GLN A 151 51.75 -38.83 -18.20
N LEU A 152 51.23 -39.93 -18.73
CA LEU A 152 51.14 -41.16 -17.98
C LEU A 152 52.57 -41.78 -17.83
N GLY A 153 53.00 -42.04 -16.60
CA GLY A 153 54.27 -42.63 -16.32
C GLY A 153 54.34 -44.09 -16.82
N ALA A 154 55.29 -44.40 -17.71
CA ALA A 154 55.37 -45.70 -18.36
C ALA A 154 55.54 -46.87 -17.35
N PHE A 155 56.17 -46.60 -16.22
CA PHE A 155 56.45 -47.64 -15.18
C PHE A 155 55.57 -47.50 -13.95
N SER A 156 55.14 -46.29 -13.59
CA SER A 156 54.29 -46.02 -12.41
C SER A 156 52.82 -46.15 -12.69
N GLN A 157 52.41 -46.09 -13.98
CA GLN A 157 50.99 -45.99 -14.43
C GLN A 157 50.19 -44.87 -13.73
N ARG A 158 50.90 -43.85 -13.28
CA ARG A 158 50.33 -42.64 -12.63
C ARG A 158 50.55 -41.42 -13.49
N PRO A 159 49.72 -40.39 -13.43
CA PRO A 159 49.99 -39.11 -14.02
C PRO A 159 51.25 -38.48 -13.45
N VAL A 160 52.22 -38.12 -14.27
CA VAL A 160 53.55 -37.64 -13.84
C VAL A 160 53.94 -36.36 -14.55
N LEU A 161 54.77 -35.60 -13.85
CA LEU A 161 55.49 -34.45 -14.41
C LEU A 161 57.02 -34.73 -14.31
N PRO A 162 57.66 -35.04 -15.39
CA PRO A 162 59.12 -35.16 -15.41
C PRO A 162 59.79 -33.80 -15.53
N MET A 163 60.93 -33.60 -14.84
CA MET A 163 61.78 -32.42 -14.97
C MET A 163 63.19 -32.85 -15.24
N GLY A 164 63.89 -32.28 -16.19
CA GLY A 164 65.19 -32.66 -16.59
C GLY A 164 66.26 -31.57 -16.52
N VAL A 165 67.48 -31.91 -16.11
CA VAL A 165 68.61 -30.98 -16.19
C VAL A 165 69.86 -31.75 -16.74
N PRO A 166 70.69 -31.09 -17.55
CA PRO A 166 71.90 -31.71 -18.08
C PRO A 166 72.97 -31.92 -16.99
N LEU A 167 73.58 -33.03 -16.99
CA LEU A 167 74.79 -33.32 -16.20
C LEU A 167 76.04 -33.16 -17.11
N LYS A 168 76.91 -32.25 -16.73
CA LYS A 168 78.13 -31.93 -17.49
C LYS A 168 79.35 -32.63 -16.94
N GLY A 169 80.14 -33.12 -17.82
CA GLY A 169 81.49 -33.61 -17.49
C GLY A 169 82.47 -32.48 -17.14
N ALA A 170 83.68 -32.82 -16.74
CA ALA A 170 84.74 -31.90 -16.36
C ALA A 170 85.10 -30.90 -17.53
N ASN A 171 84.94 -31.30 -18.75
CA ASN A 171 85.15 -30.49 -19.95
C ASN A 171 83.89 -29.61 -20.38
N GLY A 172 82.80 -29.59 -19.59
CA GLY A 172 81.58 -28.83 -19.85
C GLY A 172 80.66 -29.53 -20.87
N THR A 173 81.01 -30.68 -21.44
CA THR A 173 80.12 -31.42 -22.36
C THR A 173 79.03 -32.16 -21.54
N ILE A 174 77.83 -32.24 -22.13
CA ILE A 174 76.75 -33.01 -21.51
C ILE A 174 77.01 -34.48 -21.64
N ARG A 175 77.13 -35.21 -20.51
CA ARG A 175 77.39 -36.64 -20.40
C ARG A 175 76.15 -37.45 -20.02
N ALA A 176 75.22 -36.87 -19.33
CA ALA A 176 73.97 -37.49 -18.87
C ALA A 176 72.91 -36.45 -18.58
N VAL A 177 71.73 -36.92 -18.25
CA VAL A 177 70.58 -36.05 -17.84
C VAL A 177 70.10 -36.58 -16.49
N LEU A 178 69.98 -35.67 -15.50
CA LEU A 178 69.32 -35.94 -14.23
C LEU A 178 67.84 -35.57 -14.38
N ILE A 179 66.94 -36.49 -14.08
CA ILE A 179 65.53 -36.33 -14.17
C ILE A 179 64.88 -36.55 -12.79
N GLY A 180 64.06 -35.60 -12.37
CA GLY A 180 63.14 -35.70 -11.21
C GLY A 180 61.75 -35.97 -11.68
N ILE A 181 61.04 -36.91 -11.08
CA ILE A 181 59.71 -37.29 -11.45
C ILE A 181 58.74 -37.04 -10.27
N SER A 182 57.74 -36.21 -10.45
CA SER A 182 56.65 -35.97 -9.49
C SER A 182 55.35 -36.54 -10.01
N ALA A 183 54.65 -37.31 -9.19
CA ALA A 183 53.27 -37.68 -9.51
C ALA A 183 52.36 -36.49 -9.33
N LEU A 184 51.50 -36.21 -10.30
CA LEU A 184 50.56 -35.09 -10.26
C LEU A 184 49.48 -35.28 -9.16
N ASP A 185 49.14 -36.53 -8.88
CA ASP A 185 48.20 -36.95 -7.82
C ASP A 185 48.90 -37.16 -6.46
N SER A 186 50.08 -36.55 -6.24
CA SER A 186 50.77 -36.59 -4.96
C SER A 186 50.20 -35.53 -4.00
N PRO A 187 49.94 -35.89 -2.70
CA PRO A 187 49.48 -34.94 -1.68
C PRO A 187 50.40 -33.72 -1.49
N ASP A 188 51.71 -33.91 -1.68
CA ASP A 188 52.74 -32.87 -1.54
C ASP A 188 52.88 -31.99 -2.80
N PHE A 189 52.13 -32.32 -3.86
CA PHE A 189 52.18 -31.56 -5.09
C PHE A 189 50.83 -30.93 -5.42
N LEU A 190 49.95 -31.61 -6.14
CA LEU A 190 48.69 -30.99 -6.61
C LEU A 190 47.44 -31.58 -5.96
N GLU A 191 47.48 -32.81 -5.42
CA GLU A 191 46.27 -33.52 -4.95
C GLU A 191 45.47 -32.69 -3.94
N ARG A 192 46.11 -32.13 -2.90
CA ARG A 192 45.41 -31.36 -1.87
C ARG A 192 44.73 -30.12 -2.40
N ILE A 193 45.29 -29.49 -3.45
CA ILE A 193 44.74 -28.29 -4.07
C ILE A 193 43.44 -28.65 -4.79
N PHE A 194 43.46 -29.75 -5.54
CA PHE A 194 42.34 -30.14 -6.40
C PHE A 194 41.26 -30.96 -5.66
N GLN A 195 41.58 -31.53 -4.49
CA GLN A 195 40.56 -32.05 -3.56
C GLN A 195 39.79 -30.93 -2.84
N GLY A 196 40.32 -29.70 -2.82
CA GLY A 196 39.66 -28.54 -2.27
C GLY A 196 38.40 -28.22 -3.06
N ARG A 197 37.30 -27.95 -2.35
CA ARG A 197 36.03 -27.55 -2.94
C ARG A 197 35.80 -26.03 -2.79
N ILE A 198 35.19 -25.47 -3.79
CA ILE A 198 34.69 -24.11 -3.74
C ILE A 198 33.17 -24.22 -3.58
N GLY A 199 32.63 -23.91 -2.38
CA GLY A 199 31.26 -24.21 -2.03
C GLY A 199 31.00 -25.72 -1.91
N GLU A 200 29.84 -26.19 -2.37
CA GLU A 200 29.46 -27.61 -2.31
C GLU A 200 29.90 -28.39 -3.55
N THR A 201 29.79 -27.79 -4.72
CA THR A 201 29.96 -28.46 -6.02
C THR A 201 31.02 -27.84 -6.92
N GLY A 202 31.55 -26.67 -6.57
CA GLY A 202 32.64 -26.03 -7.29
C GLY A 202 34.00 -26.61 -6.98
N GLY A 203 35.03 -26.23 -7.76
CA GLY A 203 36.38 -26.73 -7.60
C GLY A 203 37.40 -26.02 -8.49
N PHE A 204 38.58 -26.71 -8.64
CA PHE A 204 39.69 -26.21 -9.43
C PHE A 204 40.02 -27.14 -10.58
N LEU A 205 40.47 -26.57 -11.69
CA LEU A 205 41.04 -27.25 -12.85
C LEU A 205 42.41 -26.63 -13.17
N LEU A 206 43.42 -27.44 -13.49
CA LEU A 206 44.68 -26.97 -14.06
C LEU A 206 44.78 -27.45 -15.50
N ILE A 207 45.02 -26.54 -16.41
CA ILE A 207 44.99 -26.82 -17.84
C ILE A 207 46.29 -26.39 -18.51
N SER A 208 46.84 -27.29 -19.35
CA SER A 208 47.93 -26.99 -20.25
C SER A 208 47.38 -26.56 -21.60
N PRO A 209 47.50 -25.27 -21.99
CA PRO A 209 47.06 -24.81 -23.30
C PRO A 209 47.90 -25.33 -24.46
N SER A 210 49.19 -25.61 -24.22
CA SER A 210 50.10 -26.14 -25.24
C SER A 210 49.82 -27.59 -25.60
N ASP A 211 49.38 -28.38 -24.59
CA ASP A 211 49.14 -29.82 -24.78
C ASP A 211 47.65 -30.15 -24.92
N HIS A 212 46.76 -29.16 -24.74
CA HIS A 212 45.30 -29.30 -24.78
C HIS A 212 44.75 -30.37 -23.83
N ILE A 213 45.30 -30.47 -22.61
CA ILE A 213 44.90 -31.45 -21.59
C ILE A 213 44.64 -30.83 -20.24
N PHE A 214 43.85 -31.54 -19.44
CA PHE A 214 43.74 -31.27 -18.01
C PHE A 214 44.96 -31.83 -17.29
N VAL A 215 45.74 -31.00 -16.64
CA VAL A 215 46.93 -31.40 -15.84
C VAL A 215 46.52 -31.93 -14.50
N ALA A 216 45.54 -31.28 -13.88
CA ALA A 216 44.91 -31.71 -12.62
C ALA A 216 43.46 -31.21 -12.55
N ALA A 217 42.65 -31.96 -11.85
CA ALA A 217 41.22 -31.66 -11.63
C ALA A 217 40.74 -32.29 -10.32
N GLY A 218 39.64 -31.74 -9.76
CA GLY A 218 38.95 -32.36 -8.63
C GLY A 218 38.34 -33.73 -8.95
N ASP A 219 37.99 -33.97 -10.22
CA ASP A 219 37.62 -35.29 -10.74
C ASP A 219 38.85 -35.98 -11.35
N PRO A 220 39.39 -37.04 -10.71
CA PRO A 220 40.58 -37.72 -11.20
C PRO A 220 40.44 -38.27 -12.62
N SER A 221 39.23 -38.57 -13.06
CA SER A 221 39.00 -39.13 -14.41
C SER A 221 39.33 -38.15 -15.54
N LEU A 222 39.39 -36.86 -15.24
CA LEU A 222 39.74 -35.79 -16.21
C LEU A 222 41.23 -35.61 -16.39
N VAL A 223 42.06 -36.08 -15.46
CA VAL A 223 43.51 -35.88 -15.50
C VAL A 223 44.11 -36.56 -16.75
N LEU A 224 44.90 -35.80 -17.50
CA LEU A 224 45.47 -36.14 -18.82
C LEU A 224 44.45 -36.33 -19.96
N GLN A 225 43.16 -36.10 -19.70
CA GLN A 225 42.18 -36.10 -20.78
C GLN A 225 42.27 -34.81 -21.60
N PRO A 226 41.90 -34.85 -22.89
CA PRO A 226 41.86 -33.67 -23.72
C PRO A 226 40.80 -32.66 -23.24
N THR A 227 41.10 -31.38 -23.39
CA THR A 227 40.15 -30.33 -23.11
C THR A 227 38.98 -30.34 -24.12
N PRO A 228 37.79 -29.82 -23.75
CA PRO A 228 36.63 -29.75 -24.65
C PRO A 228 36.97 -29.09 -25.98
N ALA A 229 36.28 -29.50 -27.05
CA ALA A 229 36.40 -28.88 -28.37
C ALA A 229 35.94 -27.40 -28.30
N GLY A 230 36.55 -26.59 -29.16
CA GLY A 230 36.20 -25.17 -29.23
C GLY A 230 34.72 -24.92 -29.54
N GLY A 231 34.16 -23.88 -28.92
CA GLY A 231 32.75 -23.46 -29.07
C GLY A 231 31.80 -24.01 -27.98
N ILE A 232 32.25 -25.00 -27.16
CA ILE A 232 31.42 -25.54 -26.08
C ILE A 232 31.44 -24.62 -24.85
N ASN A 233 32.65 -24.15 -24.49
CA ASN A 233 32.84 -23.23 -23.37
C ASN A 233 33.60 -21.98 -23.84
N LEU A 234 32.89 -20.90 -24.05
CA LEU A 234 33.48 -19.68 -24.62
C LEU A 234 34.55 -19.04 -23.73
N LEU A 235 34.42 -19.14 -22.41
CA LEU A 235 35.42 -18.62 -21.49
C LEU A 235 36.69 -19.46 -21.52
N HIS A 236 36.57 -20.79 -21.60
CA HIS A 236 37.68 -21.71 -21.81
C HIS A 236 38.42 -21.41 -23.12
N ASP A 237 37.68 -21.22 -24.22
CA ASP A 237 38.28 -20.88 -25.52
C ASP A 237 39.06 -19.56 -25.50
N ARG A 238 38.57 -18.58 -24.74
CA ARG A 238 39.31 -17.33 -24.51
C ARG A 238 40.56 -17.55 -23.66
N ALA A 239 40.44 -18.39 -22.61
CA ALA A 239 41.58 -18.73 -21.75
C ALA A 239 42.70 -19.44 -22.50
N MET A 240 42.35 -20.36 -23.40
CA MET A 240 43.30 -21.04 -24.30
C MET A 240 44.07 -20.06 -25.21
N ARG A 241 43.44 -18.92 -25.56
CA ARG A 241 44.04 -17.80 -26.32
C ARG A 241 44.72 -16.74 -25.44
N GLY A 242 44.87 -16.97 -24.15
CA GLY A 242 45.59 -16.10 -23.23
C GLY A 242 44.71 -15.14 -22.40
N PHE A 243 43.39 -15.24 -22.45
CA PHE A 243 42.53 -14.45 -21.54
C PHE A 243 42.74 -14.87 -20.08
N ARG A 244 42.82 -13.89 -19.19
CA ARG A 244 42.87 -14.06 -17.74
C ARG A 244 41.83 -13.14 -17.11
N GLY A 245 41.18 -13.61 -16.03
CA GLY A 245 40.08 -12.91 -15.40
C GLY A 245 38.89 -13.82 -15.13
N ASN A 246 37.71 -13.26 -14.95
CA ASN A 246 36.54 -14.03 -14.59
C ASN A 246 35.38 -13.83 -15.60
N GLY A 247 34.39 -14.69 -15.48
CA GLY A 247 33.15 -14.58 -16.28
C GLY A 247 32.22 -15.76 -16.03
N ILE A 248 30.99 -15.58 -16.49
CA ILE A 248 29.98 -16.63 -16.48
C ILE A 248 30.06 -17.37 -17.83
N THR A 249 30.03 -18.70 -17.76
CA THR A 249 30.11 -19.58 -18.91
C THR A 249 29.30 -20.85 -18.69
N THR A 250 29.02 -21.57 -19.78
CA THR A 250 28.39 -22.89 -19.69
C THR A 250 29.48 -23.97 -19.88
N ASN A 251 29.57 -24.91 -18.97
CA ASN A 251 30.52 -26.00 -19.06
C ASN A 251 30.07 -27.10 -20.04
N ALA A 252 30.92 -28.08 -20.29
CA ALA A 252 30.62 -29.19 -21.21
C ALA A 252 29.43 -30.08 -20.79
N LYS A 253 28.95 -29.99 -19.52
CA LYS A 253 27.78 -30.69 -19.01
C LYS A 253 26.51 -29.84 -19.11
N GLY A 254 26.57 -28.65 -19.73
CA GLY A 254 25.44 -27.73 -19.87
C GLY A 254 25.11 -26.92 -18.61
N VAL A 255 25.97 -26.94 -17.59
CA VAL A 255 25.79 -26.20 -16.34
C VAL A 255 26.41 -24.81 -16.50
N GLU A 256 25.62 -23.78 -16.18
CA GLU A 256 26.11 -22.41 -16.10
C GLU A 256 26.92 -22.21 -14.83
N GLU A 257 28.15 -21.74 -14.97
CA GLU A 257 29.09 -21.56 -13.87
C GLU A 257 29.83 -20.22 -13.95
N LEU A 258 30.14 -19.68 -12.78
CA LEU A 258 31.06 -18.57 -12.62
C LEU A 258 32.47 -19.18 -12.55
N ALA A 259 33.36 -18.76 -13.43
CA ALA A 259 34.74 -19.23 -13.45
C ALA A 259 35.72 -18.06 -13.44
N ALA A 260 36.84 -18.23 -12.73
CA ALA A 260 37.97 -17.32 -12.71
C ALA A 260 39.23 -18.06 -13.20
N ILE A 261 40.05 -17.37 -13.96
CA ILE A 261 41.20 -17.93 -14.68
C ILE A 261 42.45 -17.16 -14.29
N ALA A 262 43.45 -17.88 -13.71
CA ALA A 262 44.74 -17.35 -13.32
C ALA A 262 45.88 -18.12 -14.01
N GLN A 263 46.97 -17.44 -14.34
CA GLN A 263 48.10 -18.02 -15.05
C GLN A 263 49.14 -18.57 -14.10
N VAL A 264 49.76 -19.71 -14.47
CA VAL A 264 50.99 -20.24 -13.90
C VAL A 264 52.15 -19.86 -14.86
N PRO A 265 52.96 -18.84 -14.52
CA PRO A 265 53.88 -18.22 -15.48
C PRO A 265 54.98 -19.16 -16.01
N SER A 266 55.55 -20.04 -15.17
CA SER A 266 56.66 -20.88 -15.55
C SER A 266 56.36 -21.93 -16.64
N THR A 267 55.08 -22.34 -16.75
CA THR A 267 54.65 -23.37 -17.71
C THR A 267 53.66 -22.82 -18.76
N GLY A 268 53.10 -21.63 -18.54
CA GLY A 268 52.01 -21.11 -19.33
C GLY A 268 50.65 -21.76 -19.05
N TRP A 269 50.59 -22.67 -18.09
CA TRP A 269 49.35 -23.29 -17.66
C TRP A 269 48.43 -22.27 -17.02
N PHE A 270 47.16 -22.61 -16.86
CA PHE A 270 46.23 -21.79 -16.13
C PHE A 270 45.32 -22.60 -15.20
N VAL A 271 45.05 -22.00 -14.07
CA VAL A 271 44.08 -22.48 -13.09
C VAL A 271 42.71 -21.93 -13.42
N VAL A 272 41.70 -22.76 -13.33
CA VAL A 272 40.28 -22.35 -13.37
C VAL A 272 39.66 -22.65 -12.01
N ALA A 273 39.24 -21.61 -11.30
CA ALA A 273 38.38 -21.75 -10.14
C ALA A 273 36.93 -21.59 -10.62
N HIS A 274 36.12 -22.63 -10.48
CA HIS A 274 34.75 -22.63 -11.00
C HIS A 274 33.71 -23.00 -9.93
N MET A 275 32.51 -22.45 -10.05
CA MET A 275 31.35 -22.74 -9.20
C MET A 275 30.06 -22.55 -10.00
N PRO A 276 29.07 -23.47 -9.91
CA PRO A 276 27.76 -23.28 -10.53
C PRO A 276 27.08 -21.96 -10.10
N THR A 277 26.52 -21.24 -11.06
CA THR A 277 25.81 -19.97 -10.78
C THR A 277 24.61 -20.18 -9.85
N ALA A 278 23.97 -21.34 -9.92
CA ALA A 278 22.89 -21.72 -9.03
C ALA A 278 23.31 -21.69 -7.56
N GLU A 279 24.52 -22.15 -7.26
CA GLU A 279 25.09 -22.16 -5.92
C GLU A 279 25.66 -20.78 -5.55
N ALA A 280 26.41 -20.16 -6.44
CA ALA A 280 27.00 -18.84 -6.24
C ALA A 280 25.92 -17.78 -5.86
N PHE A 281 24.73 -17.88 -6.45
CA PHE A 281 23.63 -16.93 -6.24
C PHE A 281 22.51 -17.45 -5.33
N GLU A 282 22.69 -18.59 -4.67
CA GLU A 282 21.67 -19.12 -3.75
C GLU A 282 21.40 -18.18 -2.56
N ALA A 283 22.45 -17.60 -2.00
CA ALA A 283 22.33 -16.60 -0.93
C ALA A 283 21.53 -15.36 -1.39
N VAL A 284 21.72 -14.95 -2.67
CA VAL A 284 20.97 -13.86 -3.28
C VAL A 284 19.48 -14.19 -3.39
N LYS A 285 19.17 -15.38 -3.91
CA LYS A 285 17.79 -15.86 -4.05
C LYS A 285 17.09 -15.96 -2.70
N ARG A 286 17.77 -16.46 -1.68
CA ARG A 286 17.24 -16.51 -0.30
C ARG A 286 17.01 -15.12 0.27
N ALA A 287 17.94 -14.18 0.06
CA ALA A 287 17.77 -12.79 0.48
C ALA A 287 16.61 -12.10 -0.25
N GLN A 288 16.50 -12.29 -1.57
CA GLN A 288 15.39 -11.78 -2.37
C GLN A 288 14.03 -12.31 -1.90
N ALA A 289 13.94 -13.63 -1.64
CA ALA A 289 12.71 -14.24 -1.13
C ALA A 289 12.28 -13.63 0.21
N ARG A 290 13.21 -13.41 1.15
CA ARG A 290 12.92 -12.74 2.43
C ARG A 290 12.50 -11.28 2.26
N ILE A 291 13.12 -10.56 1.35
CA ILE A 291 12.74 -9.15 1.05
C ILE A 291 11.31 -9.09 0.53
N ILE A 292 10.92 -10.02 -0.35
CA ILE A 292 9.54 -10.12 -0.84
C ILE A 292 8.59 -10.43 0.32
N GLU A 293 8.92 -11.41 1.15
CA GLU A 293 8.10 -11.85 2.28
C GLU A 293 7.87 -10.71 3.29
N TYR A 294 8.94 -10.09 3.78
CA TYR A 294 8.83 -8.96 4.71
C TYR A 294 8.21 -7.72 4.07
N GLY A 295 8.49 -7.49 2.78
CA GLY A 295 7.87 -6.43 2.02
C GLY A 295 6.35 -6.61 1.88
N ALA A 296 5.89 -7.83 1.68
CA ALA A 296 4.48 -8.17 1.63
C ALA A 296 3.79 -7.96 2.99
N TYR A 297 4.42 -8.42 4.10
CA TYR A 297 3.89 -8.18 5.45
C TYR A 297 3.80 -6.69 5.78
N ALA A 298 4.83 -5.91 5.44
CA ALA A 298 4.83 -4.47 5.63
C ALA A 298 3.73 -3.79 4.80
N ALA A 299 3.55 -4.17 3.53
CA ALA A 299 2.50 -3.64 2.66
C ALA A 299 1.10 -3.95 3.20
N ILE A 300 0.87 -5.19 3.66
CA ILE A 300 -0.40 -5.59 4.29
C ILE A 300 -0.63 -4.75 5.56
N GLY A 301 0.38 -4.60 6.42
CA GLY A 301 0.29 -3.78 7.63
C GLY A 301 -0.09 -2.33 7.32
N VAL A 302 0.55 -1.71 6.34
CA VAL A 302 0.23 -0.34 5.89
C VAL A 302 -1.18 -0.26 5.32
N CYS A 303 -1.61 -1.24 4.51
CA CYS A 303 -2.99 -1.30 3.99
C CYS A 303 -4.03 -1.40 5.12
N ILE A 304 -3.76 -2.19 6.15
CA ILE A 304 -4.62 -2.29 7.35
C ILE A 304 -4.71 -0.94 8.07
N VAL A 305 -3.57 -0.28 8.29
CA VAL A 305 -3.52 1.05 8.93
C VAL A 305 -4.29 2.09 8.11
N ILE A 306 -4.11 2.10 6.79
CA ILE A 306 -4.85 2.98 5.88
C ILE A 306 -6.35 2.72 5.98
N TRP A 307 -6.77 1.45 5.95
CA TRP A 307 -8.18 1.07 6.02
C TRP A 307 -8.83 1.50 7.34
N PHE A 308 -8.17 1.22 8.48
CA PHE A 308 -8.66 1.66 9.80
C PHE A 308 -8.63 3.18 9.94
N GLY A 309 -7.57 3.84 9.46
CA GLY A 309 -7.43 5.29 9.49
C GLY A 309 -8.57 5.97 8.73
N PHE A 310 -8.83 5.58 7.48
CA PHE A 310 -9.93 6.14 6.70
C PHE A 310 -11.30 5.87 7.32
N ARG A 311 -11.50 4.65 7.85
CA ARG A 311 -12.75 4.30 8.52
C ARG A 311 -12.97 5.15 9.79
N TYR A 312 -11.93 5.39 10.55
CA TYR A 312 -11.98 6.21 11.75
C TYR A 312 -12.20 7.69 11.43
N LEU A 313 -11.45 8.23 10.47
CA LEU A 313 -11.49 9.64 10.08
C LEU A 313 -12.83 10.02 9.44
N LEU A 314 -13.40 9.17 8.60
CA LEU A 314 -14.60 9.49 7.82
C LEU A 314 -15.90 9.03 8.48
N ARG A 315 -15.85 8.27 9.57
CA ARG A 315 -17.03 7.79 10.29
C ARG A 315 -17.98 8.93 10.71
N PRO A 316 -17.52 10.07 11.28
CA PRO A 316 -18.41 11.18 11.64
C PRO A 316 -19.10 11.80 10.43
N LEU A 317 -18.41 11.93 9.31
CA LEU A 317 -18.99 12.47 8.07
C LEU A 317 -20.13 11.59 7.55
N PHE A 318 -19.98 10.26 7.57
CA PHE A 318 -21.04 9.34 7.18
C PHE A 318 -22.23 9.38 8.15
N GLN A 319 -21.97 9.54 9.44
CA GLN A 319 -23.03 9.68 10.43
C GLN A 319 -23.82 10.98 10.19
N ALA A 320 -23.15 12.09 9.96
CA ALA A 320 -23.77 13.37 9.64
C ALA A 320 -24.60 13.30 8.35
N ALA A 321 -24.04 12.70 7.28
CA ALA A 321 -24.75 12.53 6.02
C ALA A 321 -26.02 11.66 6.15
N ASN A 322 -25.94 10.56 6.90
CA ASN A 322 -27.10 9.69 7.15
C ASN A 322 -28.19 10.41 7.97
N LEU A 323 -27.81 11.17 9.00
CA LEU A 323 -28.76 11.96 9.79
C LEU A 323 -29.42 13.03 8.91
N ALA A 324 -28.66 13.72 8.07
CA ALA A 324 -29.18 14.69 7.13
C ALA A 324 -30.18 14.06 6.15
N GLU A 325 -29.86 12.90 5.58
CA GLU A 325 -30.75 12.16 4.66
C GLU A 325 -32.07 11.78 5.36
N ARG A 326 -32.02 11.29 6.58
CA ARG A 326 -33.23 10.96 7.37
C ARG A 326 -34.06 12.17 7.74
N MET A 327 -33.43 13.35 7.99
CA MET A 327 -34.13 14.62 8.18
C MET A 327 -34.88 15.07 6.91
N THR A 328 -34.23 14.94 5.73
CA THR A 328 -34.85 15.29 4.45
C THR A 328 -36.04 14.41 4.06
N HIS A 329 -36.05 13.15 4.52
CA HIS A 329 -37.17 12.22 4.30
C HIS A 329 -38.28 12.37 5.37
N GLY A 330 -38.12 13.27 6.31
CA GLY A 330 -39.09 13.48 7.39
C GLY A 330 -39.15 12.37 8.44
N GLU A 331 -38.17 11.44 8.45
CA GLU A 331 -38.11 10.35 9.42
C GLU A 331 -37.75 10.85 10.83
N ILE A 332 -37.00 11.94 10.90
CA ILE A 332 -36.59 12.59 12.15
C ILE A 332 -36.73 14.12 12.04
N PRO A 333 -37.05 14.82 13.13
CA PRO A 333 -37.16 16.28 13.11
C PRO A 333 -35.82 16.95 12.83
N LEU A 334 -35.85 18.18 12.30
CA LEU A 334 -34.69 19.03 12.09
C LEU A 334 -34.07 19.37 13.45
N LYS A 335 -32.97 18.69 13.81
CA LYS A 335 -32.21 18.93 15.04
C LYS A 335 -30.73 19.07 14.70
N PRO A 336 -29.97 19.86 15.49
CA PRO A 336 -28.54 19.97 15.31
C PRO A 336 -27.84 18.59 15.39
N ILE A 337 -26.91 18.35 14.45
CA ILE A 337 -26.07 17.15 14.44
C ILE A 337 -24.94 17.32 15.47
N PRO A 338 -24.64 16.34 16.30
CA PRO A 338 -23.55 16.45 17.28
C PRO A 338 -22.19 16.70 16.60
N VAL A 339 -21.50 17.75 17.01
CA VAL A 339 -20.11 18.04 16.61
C VAL A 339 -19.21 17.22 17.51
N VAL A 340 -18.59 16.17 16.96
CA VAL A 340 -17.79 15.20 17.71
C VAL A 340 -16.28 15.52 17.66
N ARG A 341 -15.86 16.37 16.72
CA ARG A 341 -14.44 16.66 16.45
C ARG A 341 -14.24 18.15 16.18
N ASP A 342 -13.03 18.61 16.49
CA ASP A 342 -12.58 19.97 16.23
C ASP A 342 -11.58 19.97 15.05
N ASP A 343 -12.08 19.52 13.88
CA ASP A 343 -11.35 19.48 12.62
C ASP A 343 -12.24 19.95 11.47
N GLU A 344 -11.79 19.79 10.22
CA GLU A 344 -12.55 20.20 9.03
C GLU A 344 -13.93 19.54 8.94
N VAL A 345 -14.06 18.32 9.47
CA VAL A 345 -15.35 17.61 9.54
C VAL A 345 -16.24 18.23 10.62
N GLY A 346 -15.67 18.63 11.75
CA GLY A 346 -16.36 19.39 12.80
C GLY A 346 -16.87 20.72 12.29
N HIS A 347 -16.02 21.53 11.66
CA HIS A 347 -16.38 22.82 11.05
C HIS A 347 -17.48 22.67 9.99
N LEU A 348 -17.42 21.62 9.16
CA LEU A 348 -18.47 21.32 8.19
C LEU A 348 -19.81 21.01 8.89
N THR A 349 -19.75 20.22 9.97
CA THR A 349 -20.94 19.88 10.77
C THR A 349 -21.56 21.11 11.42
N GLU A 350 -20.75 22.04 11.94
CA GLU A 350 -21.21 23.32 12.48
C GLU A 350 -21.85 24.21 11.41
N ALA A 351 -21.22 24.31 10.23
CA ALA A 351 -21.78 25.07 9.12
C ALA A 351 -23.15 24.49 8.69
N PHE A 352 -23.26 23.17 8.67
CA PHE A 352 -24.52 22.50 8.37
C PHE A 352 -25.57 22.74 9.47
N ASN A 353 -25.20 22.73 10.74
CA ASN A 353 -26.09 23.04 11.85
C ASN A 353 -26.64 24.46 11.77
N ARG A 354 -25.84 25.44 11.37
CA ARG A 354 -26.33 26.82 11.12
C ARG A 354 -27.39 26.88 10.00
N LEU A 355 -27.24 26.05 8.96
CA LEU A 355 -28.25 25.93 7.90
C LEU A 355 -29.54 25.27 8.41
N LEU A 356 -29.43 24.22 9.20
CA LEU A 356 -30.59 23.54 9.81
C LEU A 356 -31.36 24.48 10.73
N GLU A 357 -30.67 25.26 11.55
CA GLU A 357 -31.28 26.26 12.43
C GLU A 357 -32.07 27.31 11.61
N LYS A 358 -31.46 27.85 10.55
CA LYS A 358 -32.12 28.81 9.68
C LYS A 358 -33.35 28.22 8.97
N LEU A 359 -33.26 26.97 8.52
CA LEU A 359 -34.38 26.26 7.92
C LEU A 359 -35.53 26.06 8.93
N SER A 360 -35.19 25.65 10.16
CA SER A 360 -36.20 25.47 11.22
C SER A 360 -36.93 26.78 11.58
N ILE A 361 -36.17 27.88 11.68
CA ILE A 361 -36.77 29.21 11.94
C ILE A 361 -37.70 29.63 10.78
N ASN A 362 -37.22 29.48 9.55
CA ASN A 362 -38.03 29.83 8.37
C ASN A 362 -39.31 28.98 8.28
N GLN A 363 -39.21 27.68 8.59
CA GLN A 363 -40.38 26.79 8.58
C GLN A 363 -41.38 27.20 9.64
N ALA A 364 -40.95 27.49 10.86
CA ALA A 364 -41.83 27.96 11.92
C ALA A 364 -42.50 29.29 11.58
N GLU A 365 -41.77 30.19 10.89
CA GLU A 365 -42.34 31.47 10.42
C GLU A 365 -43.36 31.28 9.30
N LEU A 366 -43.09 30.36 8.35
CA LEU A 366 -44.06 30.01 7.31
C LEU A 366 -45.34 29.38 7.89
N GLU A 367 -45.20 28.49 8.88
CA GLU A 367 -46.34 27.90 9.59
C GLU A 367 -47.14 28.98 10.32
N ARG A 368 -46.45 29.92 11.00
CA ARG A 368 -47.11 31.06 11.64
C ARG A 368 -47.87 31.94 10.65
N MET A 369 -47.24 32.29 9.53
CA MET A 369 -47.90 33.08 8.48
C MET A 369 -49.07 32.36 7.81
N ALA A 370 -49.01 31.04 7.71
CA ALA A 370 -50.09 30.25 7.13
C ALA A 370 -51.35 30.18 8.02
N HIS A 371 -51.19 30.35 9.35
CA HIS A 371 -52.27 30.13 10.33
C HIS A 371 -52.67 31.36 11.15
N HIS A 372 -51.85 32.42 11.11
CA HIS A 372 -52.12 33.64 11.88
C HIS A 372 -52.18 34.89 11.00
N ASP A 373 -52.97 35.88 11.42
CA ASP A 373 -52.99 37.21 10.81
C ASP A 373 -51.70 37.97 11.14
N ALA A 374 -51.02 38.49 10.13
CA ALA A 374 -49.70 39.11 10.28
C ALA A 374 -49.73 40.40 11.13
N LEU A 375 -50.85 41.13 11.18
CA LEU A 375 -50.98 42.37 11.91
C LEU A 375 -51.30 42.15 13.37
N THR A 376 -52.33 41.36 13.65
CA THR A 376 -52.86 41.19 15.01
C THR A 376 -52.31 40.00 15.76
N GLY A 377 -51.65 39.05 15.06
CA GLY A 377 -51.19 37.81 15.62
C GLY A 377 -52.30 36.80 15.97
N LEU A 378 -53.55 37.13 15.74
CA LEU A 378 -54.69 36.25 15.97
C LEU A 378 -54.72 35.11 14.93
N PRO A 379 -55.42 33.99 15.20
CA PRO A 379 -55.82 33.04 14.17
C PRO A 379 -56.38 33.71 12.93
N ASN A 380 -55.93 33.31 11.75
CA ASN A 380 -56.48 33.76 10.50
C ASN A 380 -57.73 32.93 10.10
N ARG A 381 -58.37 33.30 8.98
CA ARG A 381 -59.54 32.59 8.45
C ARG A 381 -59.31 31.08 8.31
N ARG A 382 -58.12 30.67 7.89
CA ARG A 382 -57.77 29.24 7.69
C ARG A 382 -57.71 28.46 9.03
N LEU A 383 -57.00 29.00 10.01
CA LEU A 383 -56.94 28.38 11.33
C LEU A 383 -58.28 28.37 12.04
N LEU A 384 -59.10 29.43 11.84
CA LEU A 384 -60.47 29.45 12.34
C LEU A 384 -61.30 28.31 11.76
N ALA A 385 -61.27 28.11 10.41
CA ALA A 385 -62.02 27.06 9.75
C ALA A 385 -61.63 25.66 10.28
N ASP A 386 -60.32 25.39 10.45
CA ASP A 386 -59.82 24.13 11.02
C ASP A 386 -60.33 23.92 12.45
N ARG A 387 -60.27 24.96 13.29
CA ARG A 387 -60.78 24.91 14.68
C ARG A 387 -62.29 24.74 14.75
N MET A 388 -63.04 25.39 13.86
CA MET A 388 -64.49 25.22 13.76
C MET A 388 -64.88 23.78 13.43
N GLN A 389 -64.24 23.19 12.43
CA GLN A 389 -64.48 21.76 12.10
C GLN A 389 -64.24 20.86 13.29
N GLN A 390 -63.10 21.08 14.01
CA GLN A 390 -62.78 20.29 15.21
C GLN A 390 -63.80 20.49 16.33
N ALA A 391 -64.26 21.76 16.56
CA ALA A 391 -65.24 22.08 17.57
C ALA A 391 -66.60 21.45 17.28
N LEU A 392 -67.10 21.56 16.04
CA LEU A 392 -68.35 20.92 15.60
C LEU A 392 -68.29 19.40 15.69
N ALA A 393 -67.15 18.77 15.28
CA ALA A 393 -66.98 17.35 15.43
C ALA A 393 -66.97 16.89 16.91
N ARG A 394 -66.47 17.76 17.82
CA ARG A 394 -66.47 17.52 19.28
C ARG A 394 -67.91 17.71 19.83
N ALA A 395 -68.59 18.79 19.43
CA ALA A 395 -69.95 19.04 19.82
C ALA A 395 -70.92 17.92 19.43
N LYS A 396 -70.72 17.31 18.25
CA LYS A 396 -71.50 16.13 17.82
C LYS A 396 -71.36 14.95 18.73
N ARG A 397 -70.12 14.69 19.27
CA ARG A 397 -69.87 13.59 20.17
C ARG A 397 -70.37 13.84 21.58
N ASN A 398 -70.28 15.09 22.05
CA ASN A 398 -70.58 15.48 23.42
C ASN A 398 -72.02 15.99 23.61
N HIS A 399 -72.79 16.06 22.52
CA HIS A 399 -74.15 16.69 22.52
C HIS A 399 -74.10 18.12 23.07
N SER A 400 -73.06 18.89 22.71
CA SER A 400 -72.91 20.30 23.09
C SER A 400 -73.14 21.19 21.87
N ARG A 401 -73.12 22.51 22.08
CA ARG A 401 -73.29 23.50 21.03
C ARG A 401 -72.01 24.29 20.78
N VAL A 402 -71.90 24.90 19.60
CA VAL A 402 -70.86 25.85 19.21
C VAL A 402 -71.51 27.16 18.85
N ALA A 403 -71.08 28.28 19.43
CA ALA A 403 -71.54 29.62 19.08
C ALA A 403 -70.42 30.32 18.29
N ILE A 404 -70.82 31.02 17.26
CA ILE A 404 -70.01 31.93 16.45
C ILE A 404 -70.56 33.36 16.63
N LEU A 405 -69.65 34.23 17.05
CA LEU A 405 -69.90 35.68 17.02
C LEU A 405 -69.09 36.24 15.86
N PHE A 406 -69.78 36.82 14.88
CA PHE A 406 -69.15 37.55 13.79
C PHE A 406 -69.18 39.05 14.16
N LEU A 407 -68.01 39.67 14.24
CA LEU A 407 -67.84 41.04 14.72
C LEU A 407 -67.28 41.89 13.57
N ASP A 408 -67.91 43.06 13.37
CA ASP A 408 -67.42 44.03 12.40
C ASP A 408 -67.35 45.42 13.11
N LEU A 409 -66.19 46.08 12.90
CA LEU A 409 -65.95 47.37 13.58
C LEU A 409 -66.67 48.53 12.95
N ASP A 410 -67.55 49.10 13.71
CA ASP A 410 -68.31 50.25 13.28
C ASP A 410 -67.47 51.54 13.28
N GLY A 411 -67.40 52.21 12.15
CA GLY A 411 -66.65 53.46 12.01
C GLY A 411 -65.18 53.32 11.76
N PHE A 412 -64.69 52.08 11.44
CA PHE A 412 -63.24 51.80 11.18
C PHE A 412 -62.75 52.45 9.87
N LYS A 413 -63.58 52.44 8.80
CA LYS A 413 -63.21 53.04 7.52
C LYS A 413 -62.94 54.56 7.64
N PRO A 414 -63.75 55.38 8.33
CA PRO A 414 -63.48 56.82 8.60
C PRO A 414 -62.10 57.02 9.30
N ILE A 415 -61.66 56.13 10.16
CA ILE A 415 -60.34 56.24 10.81
C ILE A 415 -59.23 56.12 9.79
N ASN A 416 -59.35 55.14 8.90
CA ASN A 416 -58.36 54.95 7.81
C ASN A 416 -58.34 56.16 6.87
N ASP A 417 -59.52 56.65 6.50
CA ASP A 417 -59.67 57.76 5.53
C ASP A 417 -59.19 59.12 6.10
N GLN A 418 -59.30 59.32 7.43
CA GLN A 418 -58.91 60.58 8.08
C GLN A 418 -57.51 60.58 8.64
N LEU A 419 -57.06 59.47 9.22
CA LEU A 419 -55.81 59.41 9.93
C LEU A 419 -54.74 58.59 9.18
N GLY A 420 -55.15 57.83 8.17
CA GLY A 420 -54.24 56.93 7.40
C GLY A 420 -54.21 55.50 7.93
N HIS A 421 -53.80 54.55 7.05
CA HIS A 421 -53.82 53.11 7.33
C HIS A 421 -52.95 52.70 8.53
N GLU A 422 -51.83 53.39 8.81
CA GLU A 422 -51.00 53.12 9.97
C GLU A 422 -51.77 53.23 11.30
N TYR A 423 -52.68 54.22 11.40
CA TYR A 423 -53.52 54.40 12.59
C TYR A 423 -54.64 53.37 12.65
N GLY A 424 -55.19 53.00 11.48
CA GLY A 424 -56.11 51.89 11.40
C GLY A 424 -55.49 50.58 11.87
N ASP A 425 -54.26 50.32 11.50
CA ASP A 425 -53.51 49.13 11.96
C ASP A 425 -53.31 49.15 13.49
N ILE A 426 -52.93 50.29 14.07
CA ILE A 426 -52.85 50.46 15.54
C ILE A 426 -54.22 50.21 16.20
N ALA A 427 -55.30 50.69 15.61
CA ALA A 427 -56.63 50.46 16.13
C ALA A 427 -57.04 49.00 16.09
N LEU A 428 -56.74 48.29 14.99
CA LEU A 428 -56.95 46.83 14.84
C LEU A 428 -56.17 46.00 15.88
N VAL A 429 -54.91 46.35 16.10
CA VAL A 429 -54.07 45.67 17.11
C VAL A 429 -54.65 45.92 18.51
N GLU A 430 -55.07 47.13 18.82
CA GLU A 430 -55.66 47.44 20.13
C GLU A 430 -57.02 46.75 20.33
N VAL A 431 -57.88 46.72 19.29
CA VAL A 431 -59.11 45.95 19.34
C VAL A 431 -58.84 44.44 19.54
N ALA A 432 -57.90 43.87 18.79
CA ALA A 432 -57.53 42.48 18.94
C ALA A 432 -57.09 42.18 20.39
N ARG A 433 -56.26 43.07 20.97
CA ARG A 433 -55.82 42.97 22.35
C ARG A 433 -56.96 42.96 23.35
N ARG A 434 -57.92 43.94 23.20
CA ARG A 434 -59.10 44.06 24.06
C ARG A 434 -60.02 42.86 23.94
N LEU A 435 -60.31 42.40 22.74
CA LEU A 435 -61.06 41.18 22.51
C LEU A 435 -60.43 39.98 23.10
N THR A 436 -59.07 39.81 23.02
CA THR A 436 -58.35 38.73 23.63
C THR A 436 -58.46 38.68 25.15
N GLU A 437 -58.57 39.83 25.81
CA GLU A 437 -58.81 39.91 27.28
C GLU A 437 -60.24 39.46 27.71
N VAL A 438 -61.18 39.45 26.79
CA VAL A 438 -62.55 38.95 27.04
C VAL A 438 -62.63 37.43 26.79
N VAL A 439 -61.74 36.87 25.95
CA VAL A 439 -61.76 35.50 25.46
C VAL A 439 -61.15 34.56 26.54
N ARG A 440 -61.70 33.36 26.74
CA ARG A 440 -61.13 32.32 27.54
C ARG A 440 -60.08 31.57 26.72
N GLU A 441 -59.16 30.93 27.39
CA GLU A 441 -58.10 30.13 26.74
C GLU A 441 -58.65 28.97 25.88
N SER A 442 -59.84 28.46 26.24
CA SER A 442 -60.54 27.40 25.49
C SER A 442 -61.19 27.85 24.18
N ASP A 443 -61.42 29.17 24.02
CA ASP A 443 -62.18 29.73 22.93
C ASP A 443 -61.25 30.20 21.81
N THR A 444 -61.79 30.52 20.64
CA THR A 444 -60.98 30.99 19.54
C THR A 444 -61.46 32.38 19.07
N LEU A 445 -60.57 33.37 19.17
CA LEU A 445 -60.71 34.64 18.52
C LEU A 445 -59.85 34.66 17.24
N ALA A 446 -60.44 35.02 16.12
CA ALA A 446 -59.77 35.10 14.83
C ALA A 446 -60.03 36.43 14.15
N ARG A 447 -59.09 36.91 13.32
CA ARG A 447 -59.35 37.99 12.36
C ARG A 447 -59.49 37.39 10.98
N VAL A 448 -60.63 37.59 10.35
CA VAL A 448 -60.93 36.91 9.07
C VAL A 448 -60.71 37.82 7.85
N GLY A 449 -60.55 39.13 8.05
CA GLY A 449 -60.23 40.11 7.01
C GLY A 449 -60.58 41.51 7.42
N GLY A 450 -59.88 42.54 6.89
CA GLY A 450 -60.21 43.95 7.15
C GLY A 450 -60.41 44.26 8.62
N ASP A 451 -61.65 44.70 8.94
CA ASP A 451 -62.20 45.07 10.25
C ASP A 451 -63.07 43.96 10.87
N GLU A 452 -63.02 42.73 10.30
CA GLU A 452 -63.86 41.62 10.71
C GLU A 452 -63.09 40.66 11.65
N PHE A 453 -63.75 40.37 12.77
CA PHE A 453 -63.26 39.36 13.74
C PHE A 453 -64.35 38.31 13.95
N VAL A 454 -63.91 37.12 14.27
CA VAL A 454 -64.81 36.02 14.64
C VAL A 454 -64.36 35.42 15.97
N TYR A 455 -65.33 35.31 16.85
CA TYR A 455 -65.15 34.67 18.12
C TYR A 455 -65.94 33.36 18.18
N MET A 456 -65.29 32.23 18.42
CA MET A 456 -65.90 30.92 18.50
C MET A 456 -65.83 30.38 19.93
N PHE A 457 -66.97 29.99 20.43
CA PHE A 457 -67.18 29.29 21.66
C PHE A 457 -67.47 27.82 21.36
N ALA A 458 -66.83 26.94 22.09
CA ALA A 458 -67.05 25.50 21.98
C ALA A 458 -67.63 24.95 23.29
N ASP A 459 -68.17 23.76 23.20
CA ASP A 459 -68.64 22.95 24.35
C ASP A 459 -69.72 23.68 25.19
N LEU A 460 -70.65 24.42 24.55
CA LEU A 460 -71.73 25.10 25.18
C LEU A 460 -72.89 24.18 25.54
N ALA A 461 -73.61 24.49 26.64
CA ALA A 461 -74.83 23.81 27.06
C ALA A 461 -76.03 24.28 26.15
N ASP A 462 -77.15 23.55 26.23
CA ASP A 462 -78.34 23.85 25.38
C ASP A 462 -78.99 25.17 25.70
N ASP A 463 -78.79 25.71 26.89
CA ASP A 463 -79.36 26.98 27.39
C ASP A 463 -78.38 28.16 27.43
N ALA A 464 -77.27 28.06 26.64
CA ALA A 464 -76.16 29.00 26.71
C ALA A 464 -76.41 30.33 25.98
N GLU A 465 -77.59 30.61 25.51
CA GLU A 465 -77.90 31.86 24.78
C GLU A 465 -77.61 33.13 25.61
N ASP A 466 -77.99 33.11 26.92
CA ASP A 466 -77.70 34.20 27.85
C ASP A 466 -76.18 34.38 28.09
N ASP A 467 -75.46 33.31 28.17
CA ASP A 467 -73.98 33.34 28.34
C ASP A 467 -73.29 33.94 27.10
N VAL A 468 -73.71 33.52 25.94
CA VAL A 468 -73.22 34.07 24.66
C VAL A 468 -73.54 35.52 24.48
N ALA A 469 -74.79 35.94 24.83
CA ALA A 469 -75.25 37.35 24.83
C ALA A 469 -74.42 38.21 25.81
N ASN A 470 -74.13 37.70 27.00
CA ASN A 470 -73.29 38.37 27.98
C ASN A 470 -71.83 38.56 27.48
N ILE A 471 -71.28 37.61 26.73
CA ILE A 471 -69.93 37.75 26.15
C ILE A 471 -69.99 38.74 24.99
N ALA A 472 -71.02 38.73 24.13
CA ALA A 472 -71.18 39.72 23.07
C ALA A 472 -71.23 41.13 23.66
N GLN A 473 -71.99 41.31 24.76
CA GLN A 473 -72.06 42.61 25.45
C GLN A 473 -70.72 43.05 26.05
N LYS A 474 -69.93 42.10 26.57
CA LYS A 474 -68.54 42.38 27.06
C LYS A 474 -67.63 42.78 25.93
N CYS A 475 -67.74 42.15 24.77
CA CYS A 475 -66.94 42.49 23.59
C CYS A 475 -67.30 43.93 23.12
N ILE A 476 -68.59 44.25 23.05
CA ILE A 476 -69.03 45.61 22.70
C ILE A 476 -68.48 46.63 23.70
N THR A 477 -68.62 46.39 24.98
CA THR A 477 -68.12 47.27 26.06
C THR A 477 -66.58 47.44 26.01
N ALA A 478 -65.87 46.39 25.69
CA ALA A 478 -64.37 46.39 25.62
C ALA A 478 -63.91 47.20 24.40
N VAL A 479 -64.55 47.01 23.23
CA VAL A 479 -64.20 47.71 21.99
C VAL A 479 -64.55 49.15 22.06
N SER A 480 -65.73 49.51 22.63
CA SER A 480 -66.24 50.88 22.70
C SER A 480 -65.47 51.84 23.60
N LYS A 481 -64.46 51.31 24.37
CA LYS A 481 -63.59 52.20 25.14
C LYS A 481 -62.74 53.05 24.20
N PRO A 482 -62.56 54.36 24.45
CA PRO A 482 -61.78 55.24 23.58
C PRO A 482 -60.36 54.63 23.34
N ILE A 483 -59.87 54.70 22.10
CA ILE A 483 -58.54 54.36 21.69
C ILE A 483 -57.75 55.63 21.45
N GLU A 484 -56.66 55.88 22.08
CA GLU A 484 -55.81 57.03 21.84
C GLU A 484 -55.02 56.86 20.52
N LEU A 485 -55.42 57.56 19.49
CA LEU A 485 -54.72 57.58 18.21
C LEU A 485 -54.16 58.99 17.99
N LYS A 486 -52.84 59.16 17.90
CA LYS A 486 -52.25 60.51 17.66
C LYS A 486 -52.61 61.53 18.70
N ASN A 487 -52.70 61.17 19.97
CA ASN A 487 -53.20 62.03 21.08
C ASN A 487 -54.67 62.51 20.90
N THR A 488 -55.44 61.84 20.07
CA THR A 488 -56.84 62.09 19.88
C THR A 488 -57.63 60.84 20.28
N PRO A 489 -58.58 60.96 21.20
CA PRO A 489 -59.42 59.83 21.58
C PRO A 489 -60.41 59.53 20.43
N CYS A 490 -60.28 58.31 19.88
CA CYS A 490 -61.17 57.77 18.87
C CYS A 490 -62.08 56.69 19.47
N SER A 491 -63.32 56.72 19.17
CA SER A 491 -64.32 55.72 19.59
C SER A 491 -64.64 54.83 18.39
N ILE A 492 -64.53 53.54 18.57
CA ILE A 492 -64.86 52.49 17.61
C ILE A 492 -65.98 51.66 18.22
N GLY A 493 -67.08 51.49 17.48
CA GLY A 493 -68.11 50.53 17.86
C GLY A 493 -67.86 49.16 17.28
N VAL A 494 -68.64 48.20 17.66
CA VAL A 494 -68.63 46.85 17.06
C VAL A 494 -70.09 46.36 16.93
N SER A 495 -70.42 45.86 15.77
CA SER A 495 -71.70 45.18 15.54
C SER A 495 -71.46 43.70 15.50
N ILE A 496 -72.23 42.91 16.22
CA ILE A 496 -72.01 41.47 16.46
C ILE A 496 -73.20 40.66 15.99
N GLY A 497 -72.99 39.69 15.13
CA GLY A 497 -73.97 38.65 14.81
C GLY A 497 -73.69 37.36 15.50
N ILE A 498 -74.69 36.76 16.06
CA ILE A 498 -74.54 35.52 16.86
C ILE A 498 -75.30 34.40 16.18
N ALA A 499 -74.61 33.31 15.89
CA ALA A 499 -75.19 32.05 15.43
C ALA A 499 -74.76 30.88 16.37
N ILE A 500 -75.73 30.10 16.77
CA ILE A 500 -75.52 28.94 17.65
C ILE A 500 -75.90 27.66 16.88
N GLY A 501 -75.00 26.76 16.76
CA GLY A 501 -75.22 25.50 16.02
C GLY A 501 -74.87 24.30 16.86
N ASN A 502 -75.44 23.17 16.51
CA ASN A 502 -75.06 21.86 17.07
C ASN A 502 -74.03 21.17 16.16
N GLY A 503 -73.51 20.01 16.57
CA GLY A 503 -72.54 19.28 15.84
C GLY A 503 -72.98 18.70 14.45
N ALA A 504 -74.18 18.96 14.01
CA ALA A 504 -74.69 18.60 12.69
C ALA A 504 -74.63 19.76 11.70
N CYS A 505 -74.34 20.98 12.18
CA CYS A 505 -74.20 22.16 11.33
C CYS A 505 -72.93 22.16 10.51
N ASP A 506 -73.00 22.73 9.30
CA ASP A 506 -71.83 23.02 8.50
C ASP A 506 -71.09 24.27 9.02
N ALA A 507 -69.78 24.27 9.08
CA ALA A 507 -68.94 25.36 9.61
C ALA A 507 -69.13 26.64 8.76
N ASP A 508 -69.12 26.52 7.44
CA ASP A 508 -69.32 27.69 6.54
C ASP A 508 -70.73 28.28 6.65
N GLN A 509 -71.73 27.40 6.76
CA GLN A 509 -73.10 27.85 6.93
C GLN A 509 -73.28 28.56 8.28
N LEU A 510 -72.67 28.11 9.34
CA LEU A 510 -72.74 28.75 10.66
C LEU A 510 -72.07 30.13 10.64
N LEU A 511 -70.97 30.32 9.93
CA LEU A 511 -70.34 31.62 9.69
C LEU A 511 -71.22 32.58 8.90
N ILE A 512 -71.80 32.09 7.79
CA ILE A 512 -72.72 32.90 6.97
C ILE A 512 -73.94 33.36 7.79
N THR A 513 -74.48 32.48 8.59
CA THR A 513 -75.59 32.77 9.44
C THR A 513 -75.26 33.84 10.51
N ALA A 514 -74.08 33.78 11.09
CA ALA A 514 -73.55 34.76 12.02
C ALA A 514 -73.29 36.11 11.32
N ASP A 515 -72.76 36.14 10.10
CA ASP A 515 -72.54 37.33 9.30
C ASP A 515 -73.87 38.04 8.96
N MET A 516 -74.87 37.26 8.54
CA MET A 516 -76.24 37.84 8.30
C MET A 516 -76.80 38.47 9.55
N ALA A 517 -76.68 37.84 10.71
CA ALA A 517 -77.13 38.42 11.98
C ALA A 517 -76.33 39.71 12.33
N MET A 518 -75.03 39.73 12.06
CA MET A 518 -74.22 40.93 12.24
C MET A 518 -74.74 42.11 11.36
N TYR A 519 -75.13 41.82 10.11
CA TYR A 519 -75.72 42.83 9.23
C TYR A 519 -77.07 43.36 9.77
N GLU A 520 -77.88 42.51 10.40
CA GLU A 520 -79.11 42.95 11.12
C GLU A 520 -78.75 43.86 12.32
N ALA A 521 -77.70 43.50 13.11
CA ALA A 521 -77.27 44.39 14.20
C ALA A 521 -76.78 45.75 13.69
N LYS A 522 -76.14 45.83 12.55
CA LYS A 522 -75.79 47.11 11.90
C LYS A 522 -76.99 47.95 11.48
N ASN A 523 -78.03 47.31 10.94
CA ASN A 523 -79.27 48.00 10.52
C ASN A 523 -80.12 48.47 11.70
N ASN A 524 -80.03 47.80 12.84
CA ASN A 524 -80.75 48.14 14.08
C ASN A 524 -80.10 49.26 14.91
N GLY A 525 -79.10 49.96 14.36
CA GLY A 525 -78.53 51.14 15.01
C GLY A 525 -77.03 51.02 15.36
N ARG A 526 -76.35 49.91 14.98
CA ARG A 526 -74.97 49.64 15.27
C ARG A 526 -74.61 49.56 16.78
N GLY A 527 -73.38 49.12 17.10
CA GLY A 527 -72.96 49.09 18.50
C GLY A 527 -73.70 48.07 19.37
N GLY A 528 -74.30 47.07 18.77
CA GLY A 528 -75.14 46.09 19.44
C GLY A 528 -74.93 44.68 18.87
N TYR A 529 -75.71 43.74 19.32
CA TYR A 529 -75.70 42.38 18.79
C TYR A 529 -77.10 41.92 18.34
N ALA A 530 -77.14 40.94 17.43
CA ALA A 530 -78.34 40.22 17.03
C ALA A 530 -78.10 38.73 16.95
N PHE A 531 -79.07 37.96 17.40
CA PHE A 531 -79.08 36.52 17.16
C PHE A 531 -79.64 36.21 15.78
N ALA A 532 -79.07 35.21 15.14
CA ALA A 532 -79.65 34.70 13.91
C ALA A 532 -81.06 34.16 14.18
N THR A 533 -82.01 34.66 13.50
CA THR A 533 -83.42 34.16 13.54
C THR A 533 -83.44 32.83 12.77
N ASP A 534 -83.95 31.75 13.41
CA ASP A 534 -84.26 30.48 12.72
C ASP A 534 -85.28 30.74 11.60
N ARG A 535 -84.84 31.15 10.40
CA ARG A 535 -85.67 31.03 9.22
C ARG A 535 -85.44 29.56 8.72
N GLU A 536 -86.38 28.70 9.10
CA GLU A 536 -86.55 27.42 8.44
C GLU A 536 -86.46 27.63 6.92
N HIS A 537 -85.36 27.08 6.32
CA HIS A 537 -85.33 26.95 4.87
C HIS A 537 -86.30 25.83 4.52
N PRO A 538 -87.33 26.12 3.61
CA PRO A 538 -88.16 25.05 3.09
C PRO A 538 -87.25 24.04 2.37
N ALA A 539 -87.30 22.78 2.78
CA ALA A 539 -86.67 21.65 2.11
C ALA A 539 -87.04 21.65 0.63
N THR A 540 -86.08 21.84 -0.27
CA THR A 540 -86.18 21.48 -1.68
C THR A 540 -85.16 20.39 -1.95
#